data_daed88157d8953b68cb71c97ec432312
#
_entry.id   daed88157d8953b68cb71c97ec432312
#
_cell.length_a   1.000
_cell.length_b   1.000
_cell.length_c   1.000
_cell.angle_alpha   90.00
_cell.angle_beta   90.00
_cell.angle_gamma   90.00
#
_symmetry.space_group_name_H-M   'P 1'
#
loop_
_entity.id
_entity.type
_entity.pdbx_description
1 polymer ?
#
loop_
_entity_poly.entity_id
_entity_poly.type
_entity_poly.pdbx_seq_one_letter_code
_entity_poly.pdbx_strand_id
1 'polypeptide(L)'
;MSKIPPVRKAVLPVAGMGTRFLPATKAVPKEMLPVVDKPVVQYAVEEAREAGIEQFVFVTGRGKHVIEDHFDHAYELEAQLAAGNKTPELKSLLESLPKTGSVSFTRQQKPLGLGHAV
;
A
#
# COMPACT_ATOMS: atom_id res chain seq x y z
N MET A 1 32.85 12.41 -12.56
CA MET A 1 31.57 11.70 -12.62
C MET A 1 30.66 12.20 -11.52
N SER A 2 29.57 12.84 -11.87
CA SER A 2 28.65 13.32 -10.87
C SER A 2 27.95 12.13 -10.21
N LYS A 3 28.00 12.06 -8.89
CA LYS A 3 27.30 11.03 -8.14
C LYS A 3 25.92 11.53 -7.82
N ILE A 4 24.94 11.06 -8.57
CA ILE A 4 23.53 11.31 -8.25
C ILE A 4 23.16 10.35 -7.12
N PRO A 5 22.66 10.87 -5.98
CA PRO A 5 22.21 9.99 -4.92
C PRO A 5 21.10 9.05 -5.44
N PRO A 6 21.06 7.79 -5.01
CA PRO A 6 19.99 6.90 -5.41
C PRO A 6 18.64 7.41 -4.89
N VAL A 7 17.60 7.21 -5.67
CA VAL A 7 16.25 7.53 -5.27
C VAL A 7 15.82 6.56 -4.16
N ARG A 8 15.39 7.08 -3.02
CA ARG A 8 15.02 6.27 -1.85
C ARG A 8 13.58 6.44 -1.41
N LYS A 9 12.88 7.46 -1.92
CA LYS A 9 11.51 7.77 -1.54
C LYS A 9 10.61 7.72 -2.75
N ALA A 10 9.42 7.16 -2.57
CA ALA A 10 8.38 7.14 -3.58
C ALA A 10 7.12 7.79 -3.02
N VAL A 11 6.46 8.61 -3.83
CA VAL A 11 5.17 9.19 -3.52
C VAL A 11 4.13 8.47 -4.38
N LEU A 12 3.15 7.85 -3.74
CA LEU A 12 2.13 7.04 -4.40
C LEU A 12 0.76 7.73 -4.25
N PRO A 13 0.26 8.40 -5.28
CA PRO A 13 -1.05 9.04 -5.23
C PRO A 13 -2.14 7.98 -5.42
N VAL A 14 -2.95 7.78 -4.39
CA VAL A 14 -4.02 6.76 -4.36
C VAL A 14 -5.38 7.38 -4.01
N ALA A 15 -5.54 8.68 -4.24
CA ALA A 15 -6.75 9.41 -3.88
C ALA A 15 -7.84 9.39 -4.97
N GLY A 16 -7.56 8.88 -6.15
CA GLY A 16 -8.51 8.85 -7.27
C GLY A 16 -9.72 7.95 -7.02
N MET A 17 -10.82 8.21 -7.70
CA MET A 17 -12.08 7.49 -7.48
C MET A 17 -12.19 6.14 -8.18
N GLY A 18 -11.28 5.81 -9.10
CA GLY A 18 -11.28 4.52 -9.80
C GLY A 18 -12.47 4.31 -10.73
N THR A 19 -12.97 5.36 -11.36
CA THR A 19 -14.19 5.30 -12.19
C THR A 19 -14.09 4.33 -13.37
N ARG A 20 -12.89 4.04 -13.83
CA ARG A 20 -12.66 3.10 -14.95
C ARG A 20 -12.99 1.65 -14.60
N PHE A 21 -13.07 1.32 -13.32
CA PHE A 21 -13.25 -0.05 -12.82
C PHE A 21 -14.57 -0.24 -12.10
N LEU A 22 -15.53 0.68 -12.29
CA LEU A 22 -16.87 0.52 -11.74
C LEU A 22 -17.56 -0.69 -12.37
N PRO A 23 -18.41 -1.43 -11.64
CA PRO A 23 -18.80 -1.17 -10.23
C PRO A 23 -17.83 -1.72 -9.17
N ALA A 24 -16.77 -2.41 -9.56
CA ALA A 24 -15.83 -3.02 -8.60
C ALA A 24 -15.25 -2.01 -7.60
N THR A 25 -15.03 -0.78 -8.04
CA THR A 25 -14.43 0.27 -7.21
C THR A 25 -15.45 1.13 -6.46
N LYS A 26 -16.73 0.75 -6.46
CA LYS A 26 -17.76 1.50 -5.75
C LYS A 26 -17.48 1.58 -4.24
N ALA A 27 -17.10 0.47 -3.64
CA ALA A 27 -16.79 0.37 -2.20
C ALA A 27 -15.35 -0.04 -1.91
N VAL A 28 -14.60 -0.41 -2.95
CA VAL A 28 -13.21 -0.89 -2.84
C VAL A 28 -12.32 -0.01 -3.71
N PRO A 29 -11.26 0.61 -3.15
CA PRO A 29 -10.30 1.36 -3.95
C PRO A 29 -9.70 0.49 -5.06
N LYS A 30 -9.47 1.06 -6.25
CA LYS A 30 -8.87 0.32 -7.37
C LYS A 30 -7.51 -0.28 -7.01
N GLU A 31 -6.76 0.40 -6.13
CA GLU A 31 -5.45 -0.02 -5.66
C GLU A 31 -5.52 -1.29 -4.81
N MET A 32 -6.70 -1.60 -4.29
CA MET A 32 -6.95 -2.80 -3.48
C MET A 32 -7.57 -3.95 -4.27
N LEU A 33 -7.78 -3.79 -5.56
CA LEU A 33 -8.26 -4.89 -6.40
C LEU A 33 -7.19 -5.99 -6.44
N PRO A 34 -7.57 -7.26 -6.16
CA PRO A 34 -6.58 -8.31 -6.06
C PRO A 34 -6.09 -8.79 -7.42
N VAL A 35 -4.82 -9.17 -7.47
CA VAL A 35 -4.24 -9.95 -8.55
C VAL A 35 -3.77 -11.24 -7.90
N VAL A 36 -4.47 -12.33 -8.11
CA VAL A 36 -4.30 -13.61 -7.43
C VAL A 36 -4.65 -13.48 -5.94
N ASP A 37 -3.68 -13.20 -5.07
CA ASP A 37 -3.85 -13.12 -3.62
C ASP A 37 -3.36 -11.80 -3.00
N LYS A 38 -2.87 -10.88 -3.84
CA LYS A 38 -2.34 -9.60 -3.37
C LYS A 38 -3.04 -8.44 -4.06
N PRO A 39 -3.32 -7.34 -3.35
CA PRO A 39 -3.84 -6.15 -4.00
C PRO A 39 -2.79 -5.50 -4.90
N VAL A 40 -3.26 -4.82 -5.94
CA VAL A 40 -2.39 -4.18 -6.94
C VAL A 40 -1.36 -3.26 -6.29
N VAL A 41 -1.75 -2.49 -5.26
CA VAL A 41 -0.84 -1.56 -4.59
C VAL A 41 0.35 -2.27 -3.94
N GLN A 42 0.16 -3.50 -3.48
CA GLN A 42 1.25 -4.27 -2.87
C GLN A 42 2.33 -4.63 -3.89
N TYR A 43 1.93 -4.98 -5.12
CA TYR A 43 2.91 -5.24 -6.19
C TYR A 43 3.74 -4.00 -6.51
N ALA A 44 3.11 -2.83 -6.53
CA ALA A 44 3.81 -1.58 -6.77
C ALA A 44 4.85 -1.28 -5.67
N VAL A 45 4.48 -1.51 -4.41
CA VAL A 45 5.40 -1.34 -3.27
C VAL A 45 6.55 -2.34 -3.33
N GLU A 46 6.27 -3.59 -3.63
CA GLU A 46 7.31 -4.64 -3.74
C GLU A 46 8.30 -4.34 -4.86
N GLU A 47 7.80 -3.95 -6.04
CA GLU A 47 8.66 -3.55 -7.16
C GLU A 47 9.55 -2.37 -6.80
N ALA A 48 8.98 -1.35 -6.19
CA ALA A 48 9.74 -0.17 -5.79
C ALA A 48 10.80 -0.51 -4.75
N ARG A 49 10.46 -1.38 -3.80
CA ARG A 49 11.41 -1.84 -2.78
C ARG A 49 12.59 -2.59 -3.41
N GLU A 50 12.33 -3.46 -4.36
CA GLU A 50 13.37 -4.18 -5.11
C GLU A 50 14.28 -3.22 -5.89
N ALA A 51 13.73 -2.08 -6.33
CA ALA A 51 14.48 -1.04 -7.01
C ALA A 51 15.27 -0.12 -6.05
N GLY A 52 15.19 -0.35 -4.75
CA GLY A 52 15.95 0.39 -3.75
C GLY A 52 15.18 1.48 -3.02
N ILE A 53 13.87 1.58 -3.21
CA ILE A 53 13.04 2.54 -2.46
C ILE A 53 12.91 2.08 -1.01
N GLU A 54 13.21 2.98 -0.08
CA GLU A 54 13.20 2.70 1.34
C GLU A 54 12.02 3.33 2.08
N GLN A 55 11.46 4.40 1.52
CA GLN A 55 10.35 5.13 2.13
C GLN A 55 9.24 5.37 1.12
N PHE A 56 8.01 5.19 1.57
CA PHE A 56 6.81 5.35 0.77
C PHE A 56 5.89 6.36 1.41
N VAL A 57 5.41 7.33 0.63
CA VAL A 57 4.41 8.29 1.05
C VAL A 57 3.17 8.10 0.19
N PHE A 58 2.09 7.67 0.81
CA PHE A 58 0.80 7.53 0.13
C PHE A 58 0.00 8.82 0.28
N VAL A 59 -0.40 9.40 -0.84
CA VAL A 59 -1.34 10.52 -0.84
C VAL A 59 -2.73 9.93 -1.00
N THR A 60 -3.46 9.85 0.10
CA THR A 60 -4.76 9.19 0.15
C THR A 60 -5.91 10.19 0.10
N GLY A 61 -7.11 9.66 0.03
CA GLY A 61 -8.32 10.43 0.06
C GLY A 61 -9.41 9.71 0.83
N ARG A 62 -10.60 10.25 0.77
CA ARG A 62 -11.76 9.67 1.43
C ARG A 62 -11.99 8.22 0.93
N GLY A 63 -12.27 7.32 1.86
CA GLY A 63 -12.55 5.91 1.53
C GLY A 63 -11.32 5.06 1.22
N LYS A 64 -10.12 5.56 1.49
CA LYS A 64 -8.86 4.85 1.20
C LYS A 64 -8.22 4.23 2.44
N HIS A 65 -8.90 4.21 3.58
CA HIS A 65 -8.37 3.65 4.83
C HIS A 65 -7.99 2.16 4.72
N VAL A 66 -8.60 1.42 3.81
CA VAL A 66 -8.27 0.00 3.60
C VAL A 66 -6.83 -0.17 3.09
N ILE A 67 -6.27 0.83 2.43
CA ILE A 67 -4.86 0.80 2.00
C ILE A 67 -3.95 0.91 3.23
N GLU A 68 -4.28 1.80 4.16
CA GLU A 68 -3.56 1.92 5.43
C GLU A 68 -3.61 0.62 6.20
N ASP A 69 -4.81 0.04 6.34
CA ASP A 69 -5.01 -1.21 7.06
C ASP A 69 -4.23 -2.37 6.42
N HIS A 70 -4.13 -2.38 5.10
CA HIS A 70 -3.40 -3.43 4.40
C HIS A 70 -1.91 -3.47 4.76
N PHE A 71 -1.30 -2.30 4.97
CA PHE A 71 0.11 -2.19 5.31
C PHE A 71 0.37 -2.12 6.81
N ASP A 72 -0.63 -2.35 7.62
CA ASP A 72 -0.52 -2.37 9.07
C ASP A 72 -0.70 -3.79 9.62
N HIS A 73 -0.38 -3.97 10.88
CA HIS A 73 -0.59 -5.24 11.56
C HIS A 73 -2.08 -5.51 11.78
N ALA A 74 -2.48 -6.74 11.52
CA ALA A 74 -3.80 -7.26 11.87
C ALA A 74 -3.64 -8.16 13.09
N TYR A 75 -3.49 -7.58 14.27
CA TYR A 75 -3.11 -8.30 15.48
C TYR A 75 -4.04 -9.45 15.83
N GLU A 76 -5.34 -9.28 15.66
CA GLU A 76 -6.30 -10.32 15.92
C GLU A 76 -6.12 -11.52 14.98
N LEU A 77 -5.95 -11.26 13.69
CA LEU A 77 -5.69 -12.29 12.70
C LEU A 77 -4.37 -12.99 12.96
N GLU A 78 -3.33 -12.23 13.28
CA GLU A 78 -2.02 -12.77 13.60
C GLU A 78 -2.08 -13.70 14.81
N ALA A 79 -2.82 -13.32 15.84
CA ALA A 79 -3.01 -14.14 17.04
C ALA A 79 -3.76 -15.44 16.71
N GLN A 80 -4.79 -15.38 15.88
CA GLN A 80 -5.53 -16.56 15.46
C GLN A 80 -4.65 -17.52 14.66
N LEU A 81 -3.83 -17.02 13.76
CA LEU A 81 -2.92 -17.84 12.97
C LEU A 81 -1.87 -18.51 13.84
N ALA A 82 -1.33 -17.80 14.81
CA ALA A 82 -0.36 -18.36 15.76
C ALA A 82 -1.00 -19.44 16.63
N ALA A 83 -2.20 -19.20 17.14
CA ALA A 83 -2.91 -20.18 17.97
C ALA A 83 -3.31 -21.43 17.20
N GLY A 84 -3.59 -21.31 15.90
CA GLY A 84 -3.93 -22.45 15.04
C GLY A 84 -2.73 -23.15 14.42
N ASN A 85 -1.51 -22.81 14.81
CA ASN A 85 -0.26 -23.37 14.25
C ASN A 85 -0.16 -23.19 12.73
N LYS A 86 -0.77 -22.13 12.20
CA LYS A 86 -0.72 -21.79 10.76
C LYS A 86 0.53 -20.95 10.47
N THR A 87 1.70 -21.50 10.74
CA THR A 87 2.97 -20.81 10.61
C THR A 87 3.28 -20.30 9.19
N PRO A 88 3.03 -21.08 8.11
CA PRO A 88 3.28 -20.57 6.76
C PRO A 88 2.42 -19.34 6.42
N GLU A 89 1.13 -19.36 6.81
CA GLU A 89 0.22 -18.24 6.54
C GLU A 89 0.60 -17.01 7.36
N LEU A 90 0.98 -17.22 8.64
CA LEU A 90 1.45 -16.13 9.50
C LEU A 90 2.73 -15.51 8.95
N LYS A 91 3.68 -16.34 8.53
CA LYS A 91 4.94 -15.86 7.94
C LYS A 91 4.69 -15.03 6.69
N SER A 92 3.82 -15.52 5.80
CA SER A 92 3.46 -14.81 4.58
C SER A 92 2.82 -13.45 4.90
N LEU A 93 1.92 -13.41 5.87
CA LEU A 93 1.27 -12.18 6.31
C LEU A 93 2.29 -11.16 6.85
N LEU A 94 3.19 -11.59 7.72
CA LEU A 94 4.20 -10.71 8.32
C LEU A 94 5.23 -10.23 7.29
N GLU A 95 5.63 -11.06 6.35
CA GLU A 95 6.57 -10.69 5.29
C GLU A 95 5.97 -9.67 4.32
N SER A 96 4.64 -9.60 4.21
CA SER A 96 3.98 -8.61 3.35
C SER A 96 4.01 -7.20 3.94
N LEU A 97 4.31 -7.05 5.23
CA LEU A 97 4.32 -5.76 5.90
C LEU A 97 5.60 -4.98 5.59
N PRO A 98 5.48 -3.65 5.38
CA PRO A 98 6.67 -2.81 5.23
C PRO A 98 7.40 -2.66 6.57
N LYS A 99 8.67 -2.28 6.48
CA LYS A 99 9.46 -1.98 7.67
C LYS A 99 8.83 -0.82 8.44
N THR A 100 8.79 -0.92 9.77
CA THR A 100 8.26 0.13 10.64
C THR A 100 8.90 1.48 10.33
N GLY A 101 8.06 2.50 10.14
CA GLY A 101 8.51 3.85 9.81
C GLY A 101 8.81 4.10 8.33
N SER A 102 8.69 3.07 7.48
CA SER A 102 8.95 3.22 6.04
C SER A 102 7.75 3.70 5.24
N VAL A 103 6.55 3.68 5.82
CA VAL A 103 5.31 4.08 5.16
C VAL A 103 4.67 5.23 5.93
N SER A 104 4.25 6.26 5.23
CA SER A 104 3.47 7.36 5.79
C SER A 104 2.31 7.70 4.85
N PHE A 105 1.27 8.31 5.42
CA PHE A 105 0.05 8.64 4.70
C PHE A 105 -0.25 10.11 4.85
N THR A 106 -0.55 10.77 3.72
CA THR A 106 -1.00 12.16 3.69
C THR A 106 -2.32 12.21 2.95
N ARG A 107 -3.31 12.89 3.51
CA ARG A 107 -4.63 12.93 2.92
C ARG A 107 -4.80 14.12 1.99
N GLN A 108 -5.26 13.86 0.78
CA GLN A 108 -5.73 14.88 -0.16
C GLN A 108 -7.24 15.06 0.08
N GLN A 109 -7.66 16.25 0.50
CA GLN A 109 -9.07 16.49 0.83
C GLN A 109 -9.97 16.50 -0.41
N LYS A 110 -9.44 16.95 -1.53
CA LYS A 110 -10.14 16.95 -2.82
C LYS A 110 -9.25 16.34 -3.89
N PRO A 111 -9.77 15.47 -4.75
CA PRO A 111 -8.97 14.87 -5.83
C PRO A 111 -8.74 15.90 -6.94
N LEU A 112 -7.66 16.65 -6.85
CA LEU A 112 -7.27 17.71 -7.80
C LEU A 112 -6.23 17.24 -8.82
N GLY A 113 -6.08 15.91 -8.98
CA GLY A 113 -5.18 15.33 -9.93
C GLY A 113 -3.75 15.11 -9.41
N LEU A 114 -2.93 14.50 -10.24
CA LEU A 114 -1.58 14.08 -9.88
C LEU A 114 -0.68 15.24 -9.45
N GLY A 115 -0.72 16.36 -10.18
CA GLY A 115 0.11 17.51 -9.86
C GLY A 115 -0.16 18.10 -8.47
N HIS A 116 -1.40 18.07 -8.02
CA HIS A 116 -1.77 18.53 -6.69
C HIS A 116 -1.35 17.53 -5.61
N ALA A 117 -1.45 16.22 -5.90
CA ALA A 117 -1.07 15.16 -4.97
C ALA A 117 0.42 15.20 -4.63
N VAL A 118 1.24 15.51 -5.61
CA VAL A 118 2.69 15.63 -5.44
C VAL A 118 3.06 17.02 -4.92
#